data_0581d127d257c423456accba036d2165
#
_entry.id   0581d127d257c423456accba036d2165
#
_cell.length_a   1.000
_cell.length_b   1.000
_cell.length_c   1.000
_cell.angle_alpha   90.00
_cell.angle_beta   90.00
_cell.angle_gamma   90.00
#
_symmetry.space_group_name_H-M   'P 1'
#
loop_
_entity.id
_entity.type
_entity.pdbx_description
1 polymer ?
#
loop_
_entity_poly.entity_id
_entity_poly.type
_entity_poly.pdbx_seq_one_letter_code
_entity_poly.pdbx_strand_id
1 'polypeptide(L)'
;MKERLQKIIAAAGICSRRAAEELLRQGRVRVNGQSAALGDQADPESDIITVDGQPLRRDTRRVYLMLNKPRGYVTTLSDERGRRTAAELVSGCGARVYPVGRLDMDSEGLLLMTNDGAWMQRLLHPSHQIEKEYRVTVMGPVEGAAQRLAAIRDLEGERIRPARVRELWRDGSKAALSVTIHEGKNRQIHRMCRQAGLAVRRLQRVREHTLTLGDLPAGQWRYLTQQELRDLEGSEKS
;
A
#
# COMPACT_ATOMS: atom_id res chain seq x y z
N MET A 1 4.70 -21.22 -16.42
CA MET A 1 5.12 -21.57 -15.01
C MET A 1 3.88 -21.74 -14.16
N LYS A 2 3.80 -22.86 -13.38
CA LYS A 2 2.63 -23.15 -12.54
C LYS A 2 2.51 -22.18 -11.35
N GLU A 3 1.29 -21.68 -11.15
CA GLU A 3 0.92 -20.79 -10.04
C GLU A 3 -0.29 -21.34 -9.28
N ARG A 4 -0.46 -20.95 -8.01
CA ARG A 4 -1.65 -21.29 -7.22
C ARG A 4 -2.91 -20.74 -7.88
N LEU A 5 -3.97 -21.54 -8.01
CA LEU A 5 -5.22 -21.15 -8.67
C LEU A 5 -5.86 -19.89 -8.07
N GLN A 6 -5.89 -19.76 -6.73
CA GLN A 6 -6.42 -18.55 -6.11
C GLN A 6 -5.62 -17.28 -6.47
N LYS A 7 -4.32 -17.41 -6.79
CA LYS A 7 -3.52 -16.28 -7.28
C LYS A 7 -3.93 -15.90 -8.69
N ILE A 8 -4.10 -16.91 -9.57
CA ILE A 8 -4.49 -16.72 -10.97
C ILE A 8 -5.89 -16.08 -11.04
N ILE A 9 -6.87 -16.62 -10.30
CA ILE A 9 -8.25 -16.12 -10.25
C ILE A 9 -8.30 -14.67 -9.76
N ALA A 10 -7.54 -14.36 -8.71
CA ALA A 10 -7.45 -12.99 -8.20
C ALA A 10 -6.77 -12.04 -9.19
N ALA A 11 -5.70 -12.48 -9.88
CA ALA A 11 -5.01 -11.71 -10.91
C ALA A 11 -5.89 -11.44 -12.13
N ALA A 12 -6.83 -12.36 -12.44
CA ALA A 12 -7.85 -12.16 -13.48
C ALA A 12 -8.97 -11.18 -13.06
N GLY A 13 -8.92 -10.64 -11.82
CA GLY A 13 -9.89 -9.64 -11.37
C GLY A 13 -11.24 -10.20 -10.91
N ILE A 14 -11.44 -11.53 -10.90
CA ILE A 14 -12.74 -12.16 -10.55
C ILE A 14 -13.11 -11.88 -9.09
N CYS A 15 -12.20 -12.19 -8.14
CA CYS A 15 -12.46 -12.01 -6.71
C CYS A 15 -11.15 -11.85 -5.91
N SER A 16 -11.22 -11.78 -4.58
CA SER A 16 -10.03 -11.83 -3.72
C SER A 16 -9.44 -13.24 -3.69
N ARG A 17 -8.16 -13.39 -3.29
CA ARG A 17 -7.55 -14.72 -3.12
C ARG A 17 -8.31 -15.61 -2.14
N ARG A 18 -8.81 -15.04 -1.03
CA ARG A 18 -9.64 -15.77 -0.05
C ARG A 18 -10.98 -16.20 -0.63
N ALA A 19 -11.64 -15.32 -1.39
CA ALA A 19 -12.87 -15.70 -2.08
C ALA A 19 -12.61 -16.74 -3.18
N ALA A 20 -11.48 -16.71 -3.86
CA ALA A 20 -11.08 -17.73 -4.81
C ALA A 20 -10.83 -19.10 -4.13
N GLU A 21 -10.28 -19.11 -2.92
CA GLU A 21 -10.16 -20.34 -2.11
C GLU A 21 -11.53 -20.92 -1.76
N GLU A 22 -12.52 -20.06 -1.51
CA GLU A 22 -13.89 -20.52 -1.26
C GLU A 22 -14.54 -21.09 -2.51
N LEU A 23 -14.33 -20.46 -3.68
CA LEU A 23 -14.78 -21.01 -4.96
C LEU A 23 -14.17 -22.39 -5.24
N LEU A 24 -12.90 -22.60 -4.89
CA LEU A 24 -12.24 -23.92 -4.98
C LEU A 24 -12.86 -24.95 -4.05
N ARG A 25 -13.14 -24.60 -2.79
CA ARG A 25 -13.82 -25.51 -1.84
C ARG A 25 -15.23 -25.89 -2.30
N GLN A 26 -15.92 -25.00 -2.97
CA GLN A 26 -17.26 -25.22 -3.52
C GLN A 26 -17.24 -25.99 -4.85
N GLY A 27 -16.08 -26.41 -5.38
CA GLY A 27 -15.96 -27.12 -6.63
C GLY A 27 -16.35 -26.31 -7.88
N ARG A 28 -16.36 -24.97 -7.79
CA ARG A 28 -16.76 -24.04 -8.85
C ARG A 28 -15.64 -23.71 -9.83
N VAL A 29 -14.43 -24.23 -9.59
CA VAL A 29 -13.23 -24.00 -10.42
C VAL A 29 -12.85 -25.29 -11.13
N ARG A 30 -12.56 -25.20 -12.44
CA ARG A 30 -12.04 -26.31 -13.22
C ARG A 30 -10.76 -25.92 -13.94
N VAL A 31 -9.86 -26.88 -14.13
CA VAL A 31 -8.65 -26.75 -14.93
C VAL A 31 -8.70 -27.87 -15.98
N ASN A 32 -8.64 -27.49 -17.26
CA ASN A 32 -8.74 -28.41 -18.40
C ASN A 32 -9.96 -29.35 -18.30
N GLY A 33 -11.11 -28.82 -17.81
CA GLY A 33 -12.34 -29.55 -17.62
C GLY A 33 -12.44 -30.38 -16.34
N GLN A 34 -11.35 -30.58 -15.59
CA GLN A 34 -11.34 -31.33 -14.32
C GLN A 34 -11.58 -30.38 -13.14
N SER A 35 -12.32 -30.87 -12.12
CA SER A 35 -12.55 -30.09 -10.90
C SER A 35 -11.23 -29.88 -10.15
N ALA A 36 -11.01 -28.63 -9.75
CA ALA A 36 -9.80 -28.22 -9.03
C ALA A 36 -10.07 -28.08 -7.51
N ALA A 37 -9.09 -28.43 -6.71
CA ALA A 37 -9.12 -28.37 -5.25
C ALA A 37 -8.26 -27.22 -4.70
N LEU A 38 -8.47 -26.91 -3.40
CA LEU A 38 -7.63 -25.95 -2.70
C LEU A 38 -6.18 -26.46 -2.65
N GLY A 39 -5.27 -25.63 -3.10
CA GLY A 39 -3.84 -25.97 -3.17
C GLY A 39 -3.35 -26.32 -4.57
N ASP A 40 -4.25 -26.58 -5.51
CA ASP A 40 -3.89 -26.87 -6.89
C ASP A 40 -3.21 -25.69 -7.57
N GLN A 41 -2.43 -26.02 -8.58
CA GLN A 41 -1.69 -25.08 -9.40
C GLN A 41 -2.00 -25.31 -10.88
N ALA A 42 -2.00 -24.25 -11.66
CA ALA A 42 -2.13 -24.30 -13.09
C ALA A 42 -1.11 -23.38 -13.75
N ASP A 43 -0.77 -23.68 -15.00
CA ASP A 43 -0.02 -22.74 -15.82
C ASP A 43 -1.00 -21.81 -16.52
N PRO A 44 -1.03 -20.52 -16.14
CA PRO A 44 -1.99 -19.60 -16.70
C PRO A 44 -1.79 -19.33 -18.21
N GLU A 45 -0.67 -19.77 -18.80
CA GLU A 45 -0.37 -19.60 -20.22
C GLU A 45 -0.93 -20.75 -21.08
N SER A 46 -0.95 -21.98 -20.52
CA SER A 46 -1.29 -23.19 -21.26
C SER A 46 -2.57 -23.86 -20.77
N ASP A 47 -2.97 -23.67 -19.50
CA ASP A 47 -4.14 -24.34 -18.95
C ASP A 47 -5.43 -23.51 -19.13
N ILE A 48 -6.51 -24.18 -19.50
CA ILE A 48 -7.84 -23.60 -19.57
C ILE A 48 -8.46 -23.65 -18.16
N ILE A 49 -8.56 -22.46 -17.54
CA ILE A 49 -9.14 -22.33 -16.20
C ILE A 49 -10.55 -21.74 -16.35
N THR A 50 -11.54 -22.37 -15.73
CA THR A 50 -12.92 -21.87 -15.70
C THR A 50 -13.40 -21.67 -14.27
N VAL A 51 -14.22 -20.64 -14.07
CA VAL A 51 -14.96 -20.37 -12.83
C VAL A 51 -16.44 -20.31 -13.20
N ASP A 52 -17.27 -21.10 -12.54
CA ASP A 52 -18.69 -21.25 -12.87
C ASP A 52 -18.94 -21.57 -14.35
N GLY A 53 -18.07 -22.37 -14.95
CA GLY A 53 -18.13 -22.72 -16.38
C GLY A 53 -17.65 -21.63 -17.33
N GLN A 54 -17.34 -20.43 -16.84
CA GLN A 54 -16.84 -19.33 -17.68
C GLN A 54 -15.31 -19.33 -17.71
N PRO A 55 -14.67 -19.28 -18.89
CA PRO A 55 -13.22 -19.24 -18.99
C PRO A 55 -12.67 -17.94 -18.41
N LEU A 56 -11.57 -18.05 -17.68
CA LEU A 56 -10.84 -16.90 -17.15
C LEU A 56 -10.27 -16.08 -18.30
N ARG A 57 -10.72 -14.84 -18.43
CA ARG A 57 -10.09 -13.85 -19.29
C ARG A 57 -8.99 -13.14 -18.49
N ARG A 58 -7.76 -13.24 -18.96
CA ARG A 58 -6.66 -12.47 -18.34
C ARG A 58 -6.65 -11.05 -18.89
N ASP A 59 -6.81 -10.09 -18.02
CA ASP A 59 -6.36 -8.73 -18.34
C ASP A 59 -4.83 -8.71 -18.18
N THR A 60 -4.11 -8.72 -19.29
CA THR A 60 -2.64 -8.67 -19.33
C THR A 60 -2.13 -7.26 -19.11
N ARG A 61 -2.99 -6.26 -19.17
CA ARG A 61 -2.63 -4.85 -18.98
C ARG A 61 -2.23 -4.59 -17.53
N ARG A 62 -0.95 -4.30 -17.31
CA ARG A 62 -0.45 -3.88 -16.00
C ARG A 62 -0.80 -2.43 -15.75
N VAL A 63 -1.29 -2.16 -14.56
CA VAL A 63 -1.69 -0.82 -14.11
C VAL A 63 -0.90 -0.47 -12.86
N TYR A 64 -0.26 0.68 -12.90
CA TYR A 64 0.50 1.25 -11.79
C TYR A 64 0.04 2.70 -11.62
N LEU A 65 -0.47 3.03 -10.45
CA LEU A 65 -0.97 4.37 -10.19
C LEU A 65 -0.60 4.86 -8.80
N MET A 66 -0.53 6.18 -8.68
CA MET A 66 -0.39 6.90 -7.44
C MET A 66 -1.69 7.62 -7.13
N LEU A 67 -2.23 7.37 -5.95
CA LEU A 67 -3.40 8.04 -5.39
C LEU A 67 -2.94 8.99 -4.29
N ASN A 68 -3.43 10.23 -4.28
CA ASN A 68 -3.40 11.07 -3.08
C ASN A 68 -4.61 10.70 -2.21
N LYS A 69 -4.43 9.70 -1.34
CA LYS A 69 -5.49 9.21 -0.47
C LYS A 69 -5.90 10.29 0.53
N PRO A 70 -7.17 10.74 0.57
CA PRO A 70 -7.63 11.66 1.60
C PRO A 70 -7.84 10.96 2.95
N ARG A 71 -7.97 11.72 4.02
CA ARG A 71 -8.43 11.22 5.33
C ARG A 71 -9.86 10.70 5.23
N GLY A 72 -10.22 9.78 6.13
CA GLY A 72 -11.56 9.21 6.19
C GLY A 72 -11.77 8.00 5.28
N TYR A 73 -10.79 7.63 4.46
CA TYR A 73 -10.83 6.44 3.60
C TYR A 73 -9.94 5.34 4.18
N VAL A 74 -10.48 4.12 4.25
CA VAL A 74 -9.71 2.93 4.65
C VAL A 74 -8.95 2.36 3.46
N THR A 75 -7.72 1.88 3.69
CA THR A 75 -6.90 1.25 2.65
C THR A 75 -7.29 -0.22 2.52
N THR A 76 -8.38 -0.47 1.80
CA THR A 76 -8.90 -1.81 1.49
C THR A 76 -9.66 -1.78 0.16
N LEU A 77 -9.94 -2.95 -0.41
CA LEU A 77 -10.79 -3.11 -1.59
C LEU A 77 -12.27 -3.14 -1.25
N SER A 78 -12.61 -3.65 -0.08
CA SER A 78 -13.98 -3.70 0.44
C SER A 78 -13.95 -3.52 1.95
N ASP A 79 -15.03 -2.99 2.49
CA ASP A 79 -15.18 -2.80 3.94
C ASP A 79 -16.55 -3.27 4.41
N GLU A 80 -16.56 -4.26 5.30
CA GLU A 80 -17.79 -4.84 5.85
C GLU A 80 -18.60 -3.86 6.73
N ARG A 81 -17.96 -2.77 7.17
CA ARG A 81 -18.58 -1.73 8.00
C ARG A 81 -19.12 -0.55 7.19
N GLY A 82 -19.10 -0.63 5.85
CA GLY A 82 -19.62 0.41 4.97
C GLY A 82 -18.81 1.72 4.98
N ARG A 83 -17.54 1.70 5.41
CA ARG A 83 -16.67 2.88 5.36
C ARG A 83 -16.15 3.08 3.93
N ARG A 84 -15.92 4.33 3.54
CA ARG A 84 -15.33 4.67 2.25
C ARG A 84 -13.96 4.02 2.09
N THR A 85 -13.68 3.46 0.92
CA THR A 85 -12.45 2.74 0.64
C THR A 85 -11.55 3.48 -0.35
N ALA A 86 -10.24 3.27 -0.27
CA ALA A 86 -9.29 3.79 -1.25
C ALA A 86 -9.55 3.24 -2.66
N ALA A 87 -10.13 2.03 -2.78
CA ALA A 87 -10.47 1.42 -4.05
C ALA A 87 -11.58 2.18 -4.80
N GLU A 88 -12.56 2.76 -4.09
CA GLU A 88 -13.61 3.56 -4.70
C GLU A 88 -13.06 4.78 -5.46
N LEU A 89 -12.01 5.40 -4.91
CA LEU A 89 -11.37 6.59 -5.53
C LEU A 89 -10.70 6.30 -6.87
N VAL A 90 -10.34 5.04 -7.13
CA VAL A 90 -9.62 4.63 -8.34
C VAL A 90 -10.45 3.74 -9.25
N SER A 91 -11.77 3.65 -9.04
CA SER A 91 -12.68 2.81 -9.83
C SER A 91 -12.63 3.10 -11.33
N GLY A 92 -12.32 4.33 -11.72
CA GLY A 92 -12.16 4.75 -13.13
C GLY A 92 -10.84 4.31 -13.80
N CYS A 93 -9.93 3.58 -13.13
CA CYS A 93 -8.64 3.19 -13.71
C CYS A 93 -8.74 2.02 -14.72
N GLY A 94 -9.93 1.48 -14.95
CA GLY A 94 -10.19 0.43 -15.95
C GLY A 94 -9.60 -0.94 -15.62
N ALA A 95 -9.15 -1.16 -14.37
CA ALA A 95 -8.63 -2.45 -13.89
C ALA A 95 -8.88 -2.59 -12.39
N ARG A 96 -8.92 -3.82 -11.90
CA ARG A 96 -8.94 -4.08 -10.46
C ARG A 96 -7.54 -3.95 -9.89
N VAL A 97 -7.27 -2.88 -9.16
CA VAL A 97 -5.98 -2.60 -8.54
C VAL A 97 -6.01 -2.81 -7.03
N TYR A 98 -4.86 -3.11 -6.46
CA TYR A 98 -4.64 -3.37 -5.03
C TYR A 98 -3.68 -2.35 -4.46
N PRO A 99 -3.86 -1.90 -3.20
CA PRO A 99 -2.93 -0.97 -2.57
C PRO A 99 -1.59 -1.65 -2.27
N VAL A 100 -0.50 -0.96 -2.57
CA VAL A 100 0.86 -1.34 -2.22
C VAL A 100 1.17 -0.75 -0.84
N GLY A 101 1.04 -1.57 0.17
CA GLY A 101 1.09 -1.12 1.56
C GLY A 101 -0.22 -0.44 2.00
N ARG A 102 -0.13 0.30 3.11
CA ARG A 102 -1.31 0.90 3.72
C ARG A 102 -1.03 2.30 4.25
N LEU A 103 -2.08 3.13 4.26
CA LEU A 103 -2.23 4.33 5.08
C LEU A 103 -3.44 4.14 5.99
N ASP A 104 -3.35 4.56 7.23
CA ASP A 104 -4.48 4.53 8.16
C ASP A 104 -5.61 5.45 7.70
N MET A 105 -6.81 5.26 8.24
CA MET A 105 -7.98 6.06 7.88
C MET A 105 -7.78 7.56 8.21
N ASP A 106 -7.06 7.84 9.29
CA ASP A 106 -6.73 9.20 9.74
C ASP A 106 -5.46 9.78 9.09
N SER A 107 -4.78 9.00 8.24
CA SER A 107 -3.60 9.41 7.47
C SER A 107 -3.96 9.67 6.00
N GLU A 108 -3.18 10.52 5.35
CA GLU A 108 -3.41 10.93 3.96
C GLU A 108 -2.13 10.89 3.13
N GLY A 109 -2.26 11.15 1.83
CA GLY A 109 -1.13 11.35 0.92
C GLY A 109 -0.89 10.16 -0.02
N LEU A 110 0.34 10.00 -0.44
CA LEU A 110 0.78 9.08 -1.48
C LEU A 110 0.47 7.63 -1.12
N LEU A 111 -0.36 6.99 -1.93
CA LEU A 111 -0.66 5.55 -1.87
C LEU A 111 -0.49 4.96 -3.26
N LEU A 112 0.41 4.00 -3.41
CA LEU A 112 0.59 3.25 -4.65
C LEU A 112 -0.47 2.16 -4.77
N MET A 113 -0.96 1.93 -6.00
CA MET A 113 -1.90 0.86 -6.29
C MET A 113 -1.55 0.19 -7.62
N THR A 114 -1.73 -1.13 -7.72
CA THR A 114 -1.40 -1.91 -8.91
C THR A 114 -2.20 -3.20 -8.99
N ASN A 115 -2.32 -3.78 -10.19
CA ASN A 115 -2.75 -5.16 -10.41
C ASN A 115 -1.57 -6.13 -10.59
N ASP A 116 -0.32 -5.65 -10.52
CA ASP A 116 0.89 -6.46 -10.59
C ASP A 116 1.33 -6.92 -9.19
N GLY A 117 0.91 -8.13 -8.81
CA GLY A 117 1.26 -8.71 -7.51
C GLY A 117 2.75 -9.01 -7.33
N ALA A 118 3.48 -9.24 -8.42
CA ALA A 118 4.93 -9.47 -8.35
C ALA A 118 5.69 -8.18 -8.06
N TRP A 119 5.32 -7.09 -8.75
CA TRP A 119 5.85 -5.75 -8.49
C TRP A 119 5.52 -5.28 -7.07
N MET A 120 4.26 -5.46 -6.63
CA MET A 120 3.84 -5.15 -5.26
C MET A 120 4.67 -5.91 -4.21
N GLN A 121 4.90 -7.21 -4.42
CA GLN A 121 5.68 -8.03 -3.49
C GLN A 121 7.13 -7.56 -3.40
N ARG A 122 7.76 -7.19 -4.52
CA ARG A 122 9.11 -6.60 -4.53
C ARG A 122 9.13 -5.33 -3.69
N LEU A 123 8.28 -4.35 -3.97
CA LEU A 123 8.25 -3.09 -3.22
C LEU A 123 7.95 -3.25 -1.72
N LEU A 124 7.17 -4.25 -1.33
CA LEU A 124 6.82 -4.47 0.08
C LEU A 124 7.82 -5.36 0.83
N HIS A 125 8.80 -5.94 0.13
CA HIS A 125 9.75 -6.85 0.77
C HIS A 125 10.63 -6.11 1.79
N PRO A 126 10.74 -6.61 3.03
CA PRO A 126 11.46 -5.90 4.11
C PRO A 126 12.94 -5.62 3.83
N SER A 127 13.58 -6.41 2.93
CA SER A 127 15.00 -6.22 2.55
C SER A 127 15.23 -4.93 1.76
N HIS A 128 14.23 -4.41 1.04
CA HIS A 128 14.40 -3.23 0.18
C HIS A 128 14.41 -1.90 0.96
N GLN A 129 14.04 -1.91 2.23
CA GLN A 129 14.15 -0.75 3.15
C GLN A 129 13.63 0.57 2.56
N ILE A 130 12.53 0.51 1.84
CA ILE A 130 11.97 1.66 1.12
C ILE A 130 11.67 2.80 2.08
N GLU A 131 12.32 3.94 1.84
CA GLU A 131 12.07 5.16 2.59
C GLU A 131 10.67 5.70 2.36
N LYS A 132 10.04 6.13 3.44
CA LYS A 132 8.75 6.83 3.41
C LYS A 132 8.90 8.14 4.18
N GLU A 133 8.62 9.25 3.50
CA GLU A 133 8.67 10.58 4.11
C GLU A 133 7.27 11.10 4.36
N TYR A 134 7.08 11.60 5.57
CA TYR A 134 5.80 12.14 6.01
C TYR A 134 5.96 13.59 6.45
N ARG A 135 5.01 14.44 6.05
CA ARG A 135 4.79 15.75 6.66
C ARG A 135 3.82 15.56 7.82
N VAL A 136 4.28 15.87 9.03
CA VAL A 136 3.53 15.64 10.27
C VAL A 136 3.28 16.98 10.96
N THR A 137 2.02 17.38 11.08
CA THR A 137 1.65 18.53 11.92
C THR A 137 1.34 18.02 13.32
N VAL A 138 2.03 18.56 14.31
CA VAL A 138 1.92 18.19 15.72
C VAL A 138 1.55 19.38 16.60
N MET A 139 1.03 19.08 17.78
CA MET A 139 0.78 20.03 18.87
C MET A 139 1.35 19.49 20.17
N GLY A 140 1.74 20.41 21.06
CA GLY A 140 2.27 20.08 22.39
C GLY A 140 3.59 20.78 22.66
N PRO A 141 4.53 20.18 23.43
CA PRO A 141 5.86 20.71 23.68
C PRO A 141 6.73 20.53 22.43
N VAL A 142 6.52 21.39 21.43
CA VAL A 142 7.15 21.26 20.10
C VAL A 142 8.62 21.67 20.07
N GLU A 143 9.10 22.41 21.07
CA GLU A 143 10.53 22.73 21.17
C GLU A 143 11.36 21.46 21.29
N GLY A 144 12.42 21.31 20.47
CA GLY A 144 13.26 20.11 20.42
C GLY A 144 12.51 18.83 19.97
N ALA A 145 11.31 18.92 19.42
CA ALA A 145 10.50 17.78 19.01
C ALA A 145 11.20 16.91 17.95
N ALA A 146 11.90 17.53 17.00
CA ALA A 146 12.64 16.82 15.97
C ALA A 146 13.73 15.93 16.58
N GLN A 147 14.49 16.44 17.53
CA GLN A 147 15.56 15.70 18.23
C GLN A 147 14.98 14.56 19.07
N ARG A 148 13.90 14.82 19.83
CA ARG A 148 13.24 13.77 20.63
C ARG A 148 12.73 12.63 19.76
N LEU A 149 12.06 12.94 18.65
CA LEU A 149 11.56 11.92 17.71
C LEU A 149 12.71 11.14 17.05
N ALA A 150 13.76 11.83 16.61
CA ALA A 150 14.93 11.20 15.99
C ALA A 150 15.72 10.31 16.97
N ALA A 151 15.59 10.53 18.28
CA ALA A 151 16.27 9.73 19.32
C ALA A 151 15.54 8.42 19.67
N ILE A 152 14.27 8.23 19.26
CA ILE A 152 13.49 7.04 19.60
C ILE A 152 14.08 5.81 18.89
N ARG A 153 14.30 4.72 19.64
CA ARG A 153 14.82 3.44 19.17
C ARG A 153 13.91 2.26 19.52
N ASP A 154 12.93 2.51 20.37
CA ASP A 154 11.98 1.52 20.85
C ASP A 154 10.60 2.13 20.99
N LEU A 155 9.60 1.38 20.60
CA LEU A 155 8.18 1.72 20.74
C LEU A 155 7.48 0.59 21.49
N GLU A 156 7.27 0.77 22.78
CA GLU A 156 6.53 -0.18 23.63
C GLU A 156 7.15 -1.60 23.60
N GLY A 157 8.49 -1.70 23.66
CA GLY A 157 9.25 -2.95 23.60
C GLY A 157 9.59 -3.42 22.19
N GLU A 158 9.12 -2.73 21.16
CA GLU A 158 9.40 -3.04 19.77
C GLU A 158 10.51 -2.14 19.22
N ARG A 159 11.68 -2.72 18.92
CA ARG A 159 12.79 -1.97 18.31
C ARG A 159 12.39 -1.40 16.96
N ILE A 160 12.75 -0.13 16.73
CA ILE A 160 12.59 0.58 15.47
C ILE A 160 13.92 1.11 14.95
N ARG A 161 14.00 1.29 13.64
CA ARG A 161 15.14 2.00 13.03
C ARG A 161 15.04 3.49 13.33
N PRO A 162 16.20 4.19 13.44
CA PRO A 162 16.22 5.63 13.60
C PRO A 162 15.45 6.32 12.48
N ALA A 163 14.52 7.21 12.84
CA ALA A 163 13.91 8.11 11.89
C ALA A 163 14.79 9.32 11.63
N ARG A 164 14.82 9.82 10.39
CA ARG A 164 15.33 11.16 10.11
C ARG A 164 14.19 12.15 10.32
N VAL A 165 14.43 13.14 11.20
CA VAL A 165 13.40 14.14 11.52
C VAL A 165 13.97 15.52 11.33
N ARG A 166 13.21 16.39 10.64
CA ARG A 166 13.56 17.79 10.41
C ARG A 166 12.35 18.66 10.71
N GLU A 167 12.56 19.75 11.45
CA GLU A 167 11.55 20.78 11.65
C GLU A 167 11.38 21.56 10.33
N LEU A 168 10.15 21.74 9.88
CA LEU A 168 9.81 22.53 8.69
C LEU A 168 9.39 23.95 9.09
N TRP A 169 8.57 24.06 10.12
CA TRP A 169 8.18 25.30 10.76
C TRP A 169 7.66 25.04 12.19
N ARG A 170 7.67 26.08 13.01
CA ARG A 170 7.12 26.09 14.37
C ARG A 170 6.41 27.42 14.61
N ASP A 171 5.26 27.32 15.32
CA ASP A 171 4.45 28.46 15.74
C ASP A 171 3.76 28.09 17.07
N GLY A 172 4.17 28.76 18.16
CA GLY A 172 3.69 28.49 19.50
C GLY A 172 3.81 27.00 19.87
N SER A 173 2.66 26.39 20.17
CA SER A 173 2.56 24.98 20.52
C SER A 173 2.36 24.05 19.31
N LYS A 174 2.48 24.56 18.08
CA LYS A 174 2.33 23.81 16.83
C LYS A 174 3.67 23.73 16.09
N ALA A 175 3.91 22.61 15.42
CA ALA A 175 5.01 22.48 14.48
C ALA A 175 4.62 21.56 13.31
N ALA A 176 5.29 21.75 12.18
CA ALA A 176 5.33 20.75 11.11
C ALA A 176 6.72 20.15 11.03
N LEU A 177 6.77 18.83 10.95
CA LEU A 177 7.98 18.03 10.88
C LEU A 177 7.99 17.21 9.59
N SER A 178 9.15 17.09 8.95
CA SER A 178 9.40 16.03 7.97
C SER A 178 9.99 14.85 8.74
N VAL A 179 9.34 13.69 8.63
CA VAL A 179 9.73 12.44 9.29
C VAL A 179 9.94 11.37 8.23
N THR A 180 11.18 10.90 8.06
CA THR A 180 11.52 9.80 7.15
C THR A 180 11.79 8.52 7.94
N ILE A 181 11.09 7.44 7.57
CA ILE A 181 11.24 6.10 8.15
C ILE A 181 11.52 5.08 7.05
N HIS A 182 12.19 3.96 7.38
CA HIS A 182 12.54 2.86 6.48
C HIS A 182 11.63 1.64 6.63
N GLU A 183 10.72 1.69 7.58
CA GLU A 183 9.78 0.63 7.92
C GLU A 183 8.36 1.21 7.98
N GLY A 184 7.37 0.37 8.19
CA GLY A 184 5.97 0.83 8.27
C GLY A 184 5.22 0.05 9.34
N LYS A 185 5.73 0.10 10.60
CA LYS A 185 5.07 -0.56 11.72
C LYS A 185 3.72 0.09 12.00
N ASN A 186 2.81 -0.69 12.59
CA ASN A 186 1.46 -0.19 12.87
C ASN A 186 1.51 1.13 13.64
N ARG A 187 0.92 2.18 13.03
CA ARG A 187 0.82 3.55 13.58
C ARG A 187 2.15 4.10 14.12
N GLN A 188 3.27 3.75 13.49
CA GLN A 188 4.63 4.05 14.00
C GLN A 188 4.81 5.53 14.34
N ILE A 189 4.52 6.45 13.41
CA ILE A 189 4.70 7.89 13.64
C ILE A 189 3.76 8.42 14.73
N HIS A 190 2.54 7.94 14.80
CA HIS A 190 1.61 8.29 15.89
C HIS A 190 2.14 7.86 17.26
N ARG A 191 2.70 6.63 17.34
CA ARG A 191 3.30 6.10 18.57
C ARG A 191 4.55 6.90 18.95
N MET A 192 5.41 7.20 17.98
CA MET A 192 6.60 8.06 18.20
C MET A 192 6.20 9.44 18.74
N CYS A 193 5.22 10.10 18.12
CA CYS A 193 4.76 11.41 18.57
C CYS A 193 4.17 11.33 19.99
N ARG A 194 3.35 10.32 20.28
CA ARG A 194 2.80 10.11 21.63
C ARG A 194 3.91 9.93 22.68
N GLN A 195 4.93 9.13 22.39
CA GLN A 195 6.07 8.92 23.29
C GLN A 195 6.89 10.21 23.50
N ALA A 196 6.94 11.08 22.48
CA ALA A 196 7.57 12.40 22.58
C ALA A 196 6.66 13.49 23.23
N GLY A 197 5.47 13.13 23.71
CA GLY A 197 4.50 14.06 24.32
C GLY A 197 3.76 14.93 23.31
N LEU A 198 3.71 14.53 22.03
CA LEU A 198 3.11 15.29 20.94
C LEU A 198 1.80 14.67 20.47
N ALA A 199 0.80 15.52 20.16
CA ALA A 199 -0.44 15.12 19.51
C ALA A 199 -0.35 15.35 18.00
N VAL A 200 -0.56 14.30 17.21
CA VAL A 200 -0.60 14.39 15.74
C VAL A 200 -1.95 15.02 15.32
N ARG A 201 -1.90 16.09 14.53
CA ARG A 201 -3.05 16.76 13.92
C ARG A 201 -3.24 16.39 12.47
N ARG A 202 -2.14 16.22 11.74
CA ARG A 202 -2.14 15.82 10.33
C ARG A 202 -0.94 14.92 10.07
N LEU A 203 -1.15 13.84 9.34
CA LEU A 203 -0.11 12.93 8.89
C LEU A 203 -0.28 12.66 7.40
N GLN A 204 0.63 13.18 6.60
CA GLN A 204 0.60 13.08 5.15
C GLN A 204 1.87 12.41 4.62
N ARG A 205 1.75 11.28 3.94
CA ARG A 205 2.88 10.70 3.22
C ARG A 205 3.12 11.49 1.93
N VAL A 206 4.26 12.16 1.87
CA VAL A 206 4.63 13.04 0.74
C VAL A 206 5.61 12.39 -0.23
N ARG A 207 6.32 11.34 0.22
CA ARG A 207 7.25 10.58 -0.61
C ARG A 207 7.28 9.11 -0.19
N GLU A 208 7.40 8.25 -1.16
CA GLU A 208 7.69 6.82 -0.98
C GLU A 208 8.72 6.41 -2.03
N HIS A 209 9.88 5.92 -1.57
CA HIS A 209 11.02 5.66 -2.42
C HIS A 209 11.46 6.93 -3.18
N THR A 210 11.56 6.87 -4.51
CA THR A 210 11.86 8.00 -5.42
C THR A 210 10.63 8.84 -5.77
N LEU A 211 9.41 8.31 -5.54
CA LEU A 211 8.17 8.98 -5.91
C LEU A 211 7.79 10.06 -4.90
N THR A 212 7.48 11.23 -5.40
CA THR A 212 6.92 12.35 -4.63
C THR A 212 5.46 12.58 -4.98
N LEU A 213 4.67 12.97 -3.98
CA LEU A 213 3.26 13.28 -4.17
C LEU A 213 3.04 14.47 -5.12
N GLY A 214 3.96 15.45 -5.07
CA GLY A 214 3.83 16.70 -5.85
C GLY A 214 2.52 17.43 -5.57
N ASP A 215 1.96 18.00 -6.63
CA ASP A 215 0.73 18.81 -6.59
C ASP A 215 -0.54 17.98 -6.87
N LEU A 216 -0.47 16.66 -6.82
CA LEU A 216 -1.64 15.80 -7.02
C LEU A 216 -2.71 16.12 -5.98
N PRO A 217 -3.92 16.58 -6.36
CA PRO A 217 -4.96 16.97 -5.41
C PRO A 217 -5.46 15.78 -4.58
N ALA A 218 -5.96 16.04 -3.37
CA ALA A 218 -6.54 15.01 -2.50
C ALA A 218 -7.74 14.31 -3.18
N GLY A 219 -7.76 12.98 -3.14
CA GLY A 219 -8.75 12.15 -3.80
C GLY A 219 -8.49 11.89 -5.29
N GLN A 220 -7.52 12.57 -5.89
CA GLN A 220 -7.12 12.34 -7.28
C GLN A 220 -6.01 11.28 -7.37
N TRP A 221 -5.98 10.63 -8.53
CA TRP A 221 -4.95 9.66 -8.86
C TRP A 221 -4.43 9.89 -10.29
N ARG A 222 -3.25 9.38 -10.56
CA ARG A 222 -2.67 9.32 -11.90
C ARG A 222 -1.91 8.03 -12.11
N TYR A 223 -1.71 7.65 -13.36
CA TYR A 223 -0.77 6.58 -13.68
C TYR A 223 0.66 7.00 -13.39
N LEU A 224 1.50 6.03 -13.04
CA LEU A 224 2.95 6.23 -12.99
C LEU A 224 3.49 6.32 -14.42
N THR A 225 4.47 7.19 -14.62
CA THR A 225 5.21 7.29 -15.87
C THR A 225 6.19 6.12 -16.01
N GLN A 226 6.64 5.85 -17.23
CA GLN A 226 7.65 4.82 -17.48
C GLN A 226 8.98 5.14 -16.78
N GLN A 227 9.30 6.44 -16.62
CA GLN A 227 10.51 6.84 -15.89
C GLN A 227 10.38 6.54 -14.39
N GLU A 228 9.24 6.87 -13.78
CA GLU A 228 8.97 6.56 -12.37
C GLU A 228 9.03 5.06 -12.09
N LEU A 229 8.52 4.23 -13.01
CA LEU A 229 8.61 2.77 -12.87
C LEU A 229 10.07 2.29 -12.94
N ARG A 230 10.87 2.80 -13.88
CA ARG A 230 12.31 2.47 -13.95
C ARG A 230 13.07 2.91 -12.71
N ASP A 231 12.77 4.10 -12.18
CA ASP A 231 13.44 4.65 -10.99
C ASP A 231 13.12 3.82 -9.74
N LEU A 232 11.90 3.28 -9.64
CA LEU A 232 11.50 2.35 -8.58
C LEU A 232 12.23 0.99 -8.68
N GLU A 233 12.46 0.50 -9.90
CA GLU A 233 13.12 -0.79 -10.14
C GLU A 233 14.66 -0.67 -10.13
N GLY A 234 15.20 0.46 -10.56
CA GLY A 234 16.64 0.70 -10.67
C GLY A 234 17.36 0.88 -9.33
N SER A 235 16.66 1.30 -8.31
CA SER A 235 17.22 1.50 -6.97
C SER A 235 17.49 0.20 -6.19
N GLU A 236 17.08 -0.94 -6.75
CA GLU A 236 17.30 -2.27 -6.15
C GLU A 236 18.72 -2.81 -6.40
N LYS A 237 19.56 -2.10 -7.18
CA LYS A 237 20.89 -2.58 -7.62
C LYS A 237 22.09 -1.87 -6.97
N SER A 238 21.84 -1.07 -5.92
CA SER A 238 22.92 -0.35 -5.21
C SER A 238 23.11 -0.85 -3.79
#